data_55b1eb374eac5a3e3c486d34c582a499
#
_entry.id   55b1eb374eac5a3e3c486d34c582a499
#
_cell.length_a   1.000
_cell.length_b   1.000
_cell.length_c   1.000
_cell.angle_alpha   90.00
_cell.angle_beta   90.00
_cell.angle_gamma   90.00
#
_symmetry.space_group_name_H-M   'P 1'
#
loop_
_entity.id
_entity.type
_entity.pdbx_description
1 polymer ?
#
loop_
_entity_poly.entity_id
_entity_poly.type
_entity_poly.pdbx_seq_one_letter_code
_entity_poly.pdbx_strand_id
1 'polypeptide(L)'
;MMKIGKLLVMFSFAMALLLFSNQEAQAGSAPIGVKWDNSILIQGQIGRVTILQDTALYKYEKGKLITMKTLRKGNIYRVYSYKDQNGGVYGLGGGAFVKKSSSIKYETPSKTKRIQLARIVFFDEGDFLKLAKQGVMKGQPFSLKNDDLNDVYDHFGNTPSWEGYYEGGYGRQFGNYIYFTGWENDPEFTAFMWANDGLTPLTPYIIKNTVGKPSWEGISEMDGHWMMYYDLGYYEVYFSFNGDNRSDLYSILLKRSYR
;
A
#
# COMPACT_ATOMS: atom_id res chain seq x y z
N MET A 1 7.90 -59.69 -44.12
CA MET A 1 7.89 -59.21 -42.70
C MET A 1 7.83 -57.67 -42.73
N MET A 2 6.72 -57.10 -42.43
CA MET A 2 6.36 -55.69 -42.68
C MET A 2 6.62 -54.83 -41.46
N LYS A 3 7.10 -53.61 -41.73
CA LYS A 3 7.58 -52.58 -40.76
C LYS A 3 6.42 -52.01 -39.92
N ILE A 4 6.26 -52.44 -38.68
CA ILE A 4 5.25 -51.94 -37.72
C ILE A 4 5.85 -50.99 -36.69
N GLY A 5 7.17 -50.69 -36.77
CA GLY A 5 7.87 -49.92 -35.74
C GLY A 5 7.84 -48.40 -35.84
N LYS A 6 7.32 -47.78 -36.89
CA LYS A 6 7.36 -46.30 -37.08
C LYS A 6 6.08 -45.54 -36.81
N LEU A 7 4.95 -46.20 -36.59
CA LEU A 7 3.66 -45.54 -36.39
C LEU A 7 3.35 -45.23 -34.89
N LEU A 8 4.02 -45.93 -33.97
CA LEU A 8 3.74 -45.76 -32.54
C LEU A 8 4.46 -44.57 -31.89
N VAL A 9 5.54 -44.06 -32.51
CA VAL A 9 6.32 -42.92 -31.96
C VAL A 9 5.69 -41.58 -32.35
N MET A 10 4.92 -41.50 -33.44
CA MET A 10 4.26 -40.24 -33.82
C MET A 10 2.99 -39.93 -33.03
N PHE A 11 2.34 -40.94 -32.45
CA PHE A 11 1.12 -40.72 -31.64
C PHE A 11 1.43 -40.28 -30.20
N SER A 12 2.61 -40.61 -29.65
CA SER A 12 3.02 -40.18 -28.30
C SER A 12 3.46 -38.73 -28.26
N PHE A 13 3.91 -38.14 -29.38
CA PHE A 13 4.35 -36.75 -29.43
C PHE A 13 3.19 -35.75 -29.61
N ALA A 14 2.10 -36.19 -30.26
CA ALA A 14 0.89 -35.37 -30.41
C ALA A 14 0.09 -35.26 -29.12
N MET A 15 0.15 -36.26 -28.23
CA MET A 15 -0.58 -36.25 -26.96
C MET A 15 0.13 -35.47 -25.86
N ALA A 16 1.45 -35.25 -25.96
CA ALA A 16 2.22 -34.40 -25.03
C ALA A 16 2.04 -32.88 -25.29
N LEU A 17 1.62 -32.50 -26.50
CA LEU A 17 1.38 -31.09 -26.87
C LEU A 17 0.00 -30.58 -26.44
N LEU A 18 -0.92 -31.45 -26.01
CA LEU A 18 -2.27 -31.08 -25.55
C LEU A 18 -2.36 -30.84 -24.04
N LEU A 19 -1.30 -31.06 -23.28
CA LEU A 19 -1.27 -30.85 -21.84
C LEU A 19 -0.69 -29.49 -21.42
N PHE A 20 -0.26 -28.64 -22.35
CA PHE A 20 0.31 -27.31 -22.07
C PHE A 20 -0.60 -26.13 -22.38
N SER A 21 -1.87 -26.37 -22.70
CA SER A 21 -2.80 -25.30 -23.04
C SER A 21 -3.93 -25.18 -22.02
N ASN A 22 -3.66 -24.85 -20.78
CA ASN A 22 -4.61 -24.21 -19.88
C ASN A 22 -3.89 -23.68 -18.63
N GLN A 23 -2.79 -22.96 -18.81
CA GLN A 23 -2.54 -21.85 -17.90
C GLN A 23 -3.43 -20.71 -18.40
N GLU A 24 -4.64 -20.64 -17.86
CA GLU A 24 -5.36 -19.38 -17.82
C GLU A 24 -4.39 -18.39 -17.18
N ALA A 25 -3.87 -17.46 -17.99
CA ALA A 25 -3.22 -16.28 -17.43
C ALA A 25 -4.28 -15.67 -16.52
N GLN A 26 -4.14 -15.81 -15.20
CA GLN A 26 -4.88 -15.01 -14.24
C GLN A 26 -4.63 -13.57 -14.67
N ALA A 27 -5.60 -12.99 -15.36
CA ALA A 27 -5.62 -11.57 -15.64
C ALA A 27 -5.60 -10.92 -14.26
N GLY A 28 -4.42 -10.46 -13.85
CA GLY A 28 -4.26 -9.75 -12.60
C GLY A 28 -5.33 -8.66 -12.59
N SER A 29 -6.18 -8.65 -11.56
CA SER A 29 -7.21 -7.63 -11.42
C SER A 29 -6.57 -6.27 -11.65
N ALA A 30 -7.19 -5.43 -12.49
CA ALA A 30 -6.68 -4.09 -12.74
C ALA A 30 -6.44 -3.39 -11.40
N PRO A 31 -5.31 -2.70 -11.20
CA PRO A 31 -5.00 -2.10 -9.91
C PRO A 31 -6.10 -1.11 -9.53
N ILE A 32 -6.62 -1.24 -8.31
CA ILE A 32 -7.60 -0.32 -7.76
C ILE A 32 -6.98 1.07 -7.75
N GLY A 33 -7.66 2.05 -8.34
CA GLY A 33 -7.13 3.39 -8.44
C GLY A 33 -8.08 4.41 -9.05
N VAL A 34 -7.62 5.65 -9.14
CA VAL A 34 -8.37 6.79 -9.66
C VAL A 34 -7.83 7.21 -11.03
N LYS A 35 -8.73 7.43 -11.98
CA LYS A 35 -8.33 7.94 -13.31
C LYS A 35 -7.60 9.28 -13.19
N TRP A 36 -6.38 9.34 -13.74
CA TRP A 36 -5.54 10.52 -13.82
C TRP A 36 -5.07 10.71 -15.26
N ASP A 37 -5.85 11.44 -16.03
CA ASP A 37 -5.74 11.59 -17.49
C ASP A 37 -5.65 10.21 -18.20
N ASN A 38 -4.55 9.89 -18.86
CA ASN A 38 -4.32 8.63 -19.56
C ASN A 38 -3.68 7.54 -18.66
N SER A 39 -3.69 7.73 -17.35
CA SER A 39 -3.13 6.78 -16.38
C SER A 39 -4.08 6.54 -15.21
N ILE A 40 -3.77 5.56 -14.37
CA ILE A 40 -4.47 5.29 -13.12
C ILE A 40 -3.52 5.65 -11.97
N LEU A 41 -3.97 6.55 -11.10
CA LEU A 41 -3.34 6.82 -9.81
C LEU A 41 -3.64 5.66 -8.86
N ILE A 42 -2.61 5.06 -8.30
CA ILE A 42 -2.73 3.93 -7.36
C ILE A 42 -2.13 4.27 -6.00
N GLN A 43 -2.45 3.45 -5.00
CA GLN A 43 -1.90 3.59 -3.65
C GLN A 43 -0.36 3.60 -3.66
N GLY A 44 0.25 4.41 -2.80
CA GLY A 44 1.70 4.58 -2.70
C GLY A 44 2.33 5.45 -3.79
N GLN A 45 1.58 5.84 -4.82
CA GLN A 45 2.08 6.72 -5.88
C GLN A 45 2.03 8.18 -5.43
N ILE A 46 3.20 8.84 -5.39
CA ILE A 46 3.32 10.26 -5.02
C ILE A 46 3.22 11.21 -6.23
N GLY A 47 3.43 10.70 -7.44
CA GLY A 47 3.40 11.50 -8.65
C GLY A 47 3.60 10.67 -9.92
N ARG A 48 3.83 11.36 -11.03
CA ARG A 48 4.25 10.76 -12.29
C ARG A 48 5.32 11.61 -12.96
N VAL A 49 6.16 10.99 -13.78
CA VAL A 49 7.08 11.67 -14.69
C VAL A 49 6.70 11.34 -16.12
N THR A 50 6.65 12.39 -16.96
CA THR A 50 6.56 12.28 -18.41
C THR A 50 7.94 12.51 -18.99
N ILE A 51 8.41 11.63 -19.86
CA ILE A 51 9.71 11.76 -20.52
C ILE A 51 9.57 12.75 -21.69
N LEU A 52 10.22 13.89 -21.61
CA LEU A 52 10.21 14.95 -22.63
C LEU A 52 11.30 14.74 -23.69
N GLN A 53 12.41 14.10 -23.28
CA GLN A 53 13.53 13.70 -24.15
C GLN A 53 14.07 12.37 -23.66
N ASP A 54 14.60 11.55 -24.56
CA ASP A 54 15.23 10.28 -24.21
C ASP A 54 16.22 10.50 -23.05
N THR A 55 16.08 9.73 -21.96
CA THR A 55 16.88 9.88 -20.74
C THR A 55 17.20 8.53 -20.13
N ALA A 56 18.22 8.46 -19.25
CA ALA A 56 18.64 7.21 -18.65
C ALA A 56 17.74 6.81 -17.47
N LEU A 57 17.44 5.52 -17.36
CA LEU A 57 16.95 4.85 -16.17
C LEU A 57 18.14 4.34 -15.37
N TYR A 58 18.11 4.52 -14.06
CA TYR A 58 19.18 4.18 -13.15
C TYR A 58 18.72 3.17 -12.09
N LYS A 59 19.68 2.45 -11.50
CA LYS A 59 19.56 1.74 -10.22
C LYS A 59 20.72 2.13 -9.30
N TYR A 60 20.55 1.91 -7.99
CA TYR A 60 21.67 2.02 -7.06
C TYR A 60 22.42 0.70 -6.99
N GLU A 61 23.75 0.77 -7.17
CA GLU A 61 24.68 -0.32 -6.86
C GLU A 61 25.80 0.25 -5.99
N LYS A 62 26.01 -0.33 -4.81
CA LYS A 62 27.04 0.12 -3.84
C LYS A 62 27.04 1.65 -3.63
N GLY A 63 25.83 2.24 -3.52
CA GLY A 63 25.64 3.68 -3.30
C GLY A 63 25.80 4.56 -4.53
N LYS A 64 26.10 4.02 -5.71
CA LYS A 64 26.25 4.77 -6.97
C LYS A 64 25.08 4.51 -7.92
N LEU A 65 24.69 5.52 -8.68
CA LEU A 65 23.69 5.40 -9.76
C LEU A 65 24.34 4.78 -11.00
N ILE A 66 23.88 3.59 -11.37
CA ILE A 66 24.31 2.87 -12.57
C ILE A 66 23.18 2.90 -13.60
N THR A 67 23.53 3.22 -14.85
CA THR A 67 22.57 3.23 -15.97
C THR A 67 22.10 1.82 -16.30
N MET A 68 20.78 1.64 -16.39
CA MET A 68 20.15 0.37 -16.78
C MET A 68 19.76 0.34 -18.26
N LYS A 69 19.00 1.35 -18.67
CA LYS A 69 18.47 1.49 -20.04
C LYS A 69 18.02 2.91 -20.31
N THR A 70 17.64 3.19 -21.56
CA THR A 70 17.05 4.47 -21.96
C THR A 70 15.54 4.45 -21.82
N LEU A 71 14.97 5.48 -21.19
CA LEU A 71 13.54 5.80 -21.21
C LEU A 71 13.26 6.67 -22.43
N ARG A 72 12.24 6.31 -23.20
CA ARG A 72 11.92 6.99 -24.47
C ARG A 72 10.97 8.16 -24.24
N LYS A 73 11.17 9.22 -25.04
CA LYS A 73 10.28 10.38 -25.10
C LYS A 73 8.81 9.95 -25.25
N GLY A 74 7.91 10.63 -24.54
CA GLY A 74 6.47 10.40 -24.54
C GLY A 74 5.99 9.39 -23.51
N ASN A 75 6.88 8.55 -22.96
CA ASN A 75 6.48 7.58 -21.95
C ASN A 75 6.18 8.27 -20.60
N ILE A 76 5.21 7.70 -19.88
CA ILE A 76 4.80 8.15 -18.53
C ILE A 76 5.09 7.03 -17.55
N TYR A 77 5.71 7.38 -16.42
CA TYR A 77 6.04 6.45 -15.34
C TYR A 77 5.48 6.95 -14.02
N ARG A 78 4.99 6.03 -13.17
CA ARG A 78 4.60 6.31 -11.80
C ARG A 78 5.82 6.64 -10.95
N VAL A 79 5.65 7.56 -10.00
CA VAL A 79 6.69 7.92 -9.02
C VAL A 79 6.20 7.54 -7.64
N TYR A 80 7.04 6.80 -6.91
CA TYR A 80 6.75 6.30 -5.56
C TYR A 80 7.64 6.93 -4.48
N SER A 81 8.76 7.54 -4.87
CA SER A 81 9.65 8.20 -3.92
C SER A 81 10.44 9.32 -4.60
N TYR A 82 10.95 10.25 -3.78
CA TYR A 82 11.92 11.24 -4.18
C TYR A 82 13.10 11.21 -3.22
N LYS A 83 14.33 11.31 -3.76
CA LYS A 83 15.57 11.45 -2.98
C LYS A 83 16.30 12.67 -3.49
N ASP A 84 16.75 13.54 -2.59
CA ASP A 84 17.46 14.78 -2.95
C ASP A 84 18.92 14.54 -3.34
N GLN A 85 19.42 13.32 -3.14
CA GLN A 85 20.78 12.90 -3.52
C GLN A 85 20.98 12.96 -5.05
N ASN A 86 22.23 13.18 -5.49
CA ASN A 86 22.62 13.21 -6.91
C ASN A 86 21.86 14.25 -7.76
N GLY A 87 21.49 15.38 -7.17
CA GLY A 87 20.74 16.45 -7.85
C GLY A 87 19.23 16.16 -7.96
N GLY A 88 18.75 15.22 -7.17
CA GLY A 88 17.35 14.79 -7.12
C GLY A 88 17.06 13.60 -8.04
N VAL A 89 16.46 12.56 -7.49
CA VAL A 89 16.02 11.38 -8.25
C VAL A 89 14.61 10.97 -7.86
N TYR A 90 13.81 10.61 -8.85
CA TYR A 90 12.48 10.05 -8.68
C TYR A 90 12.53 8.52 -8.77
N GLY A 91 12.02 7.83 -7.76
CA GLY A 91 11.91 6.37 -7.72
C GLY A 91 10.67 5.91 -8.49
N LEU A 92 10.90 5.06 -9.50
CA LEU A 92 9.84 4.55 -10.40
C LEU A 92 9.30 3.17 -9.99
N GLY A 93 9.73 2.67 -8.82
CA GLY A 93 9.45 1.30 -8.37
C GLY A 93 10.53 0.30 -8.80
N GLY A 94 10.54 -0.88 -8.15
CA GLY A 94 11.51 -1.94 -8.46
C GLY A 94 12.98 -1.54 -8.33
N GLY A 95 13.32 -0.57 -7.46
CA GLY A 95 14.69 -0.06 -7.33
C GLY A 95 15.18 0.80 -8.50
N ALA A 96 14.29 1.19 -9.41
CA ALA A 96 14.62 2.00 -10.59
C ALA A 96 14.37 3.49 -10.34
N PHE A 97 15.25 4.33 -10.90
CA PHE A 97 15.24 5.80 -10.69
C PHE A 97 15.44 6.57 -12.00
N VAL A 98 14.87 7.78 -12.06
CA VAL A 98 15.17 8.76 -13.09
C VAL A 98 15.65 10.05 -12.42
N LYS A 99 16.67 10.71 -12.99
CA LYS A 99 17.19 12.00 -12.46
C LYS A 99 16.22 13.13 -12.74
N LYS A 100 16.05 14.03 -11.78
CA LYS A 100 15.39 15.31 -11.97
C LYS A 100 16.20 16.15 -12.98
N SER A 101 15.59 16.49 -14.11
CA SER A 101 16.23 17.23 -15.20
C SER A 101 15.19 17.87 -16.12
N SER A 102 15.63 18.71 -17.07
CA SER A 102 14.77 19.27 -18.11
C SER A 102 14.23 18.22 -19.10
N SER A 103 14.80 17.02 -19.12
CA SER A 103 14.34 15.91 -19.97
C SER A 103 13.08 15.23 -19.44
N ILE A 104 12.57 15.60 -18.26
CA ILE A 104 11.37 15.05 -17.67
C ILE A 104 10.44 16.15 -17.13
N LYS A 105 9.14 15.89 -17.12
CA LYS A 105 8.12 16.67 -16.42
C LYS A 105 7.58 15.85 -15.26
N TYR A 106 7.75 16.33 -14.03
CA TYR A 106 7.13 15.71 -12.85
C TYR A 106 5.81 16.40 -12.53
N GLU A 107 4.79 15.61 -12.18
CA GLU A 107 3.45 16.09 -11.79
C GLU A 107 2.96 15.33 -10.56
N THR A 108 2.34 16.07 -9.62
CA THR A 108 1.65 15.49 -8.45
C THR A 108 0.16 15.37 -8.71
N PRO A 109 -0.53 14.36 -8.16
CA PRO A 109 -1.98 14.30 -8.23
C PRO A 109 -2.62 15.45 -7.45
N SER A 110 -3.75 15.95 -7.93
CA SER A 110 -4.51 16.97 -7.23
C SER A 110 -5.03 16.47 -5.87
N LYS A 111 -5.32 17.41 -4.95
CA LYS A 111 -5.94 17.09 -3.64
C LYS A 111 -7.20 16.23 -3.82
N THR A 112 -8.05 16.58 -4.77
CA THR A 112 -9.30 15.83 -5.07
C THR A 112 -9.00 14.37 -5.47
N LYS A 113 -8.03 14.15 -6.35
CA LYS A 113 -7.66 12.78 -6.77
C LYS A 113 -7.07 11.96 -5.63
N ARG A 114 -6.28 12.57 -4.75
CA ARG A 114 -5.74 11.91 -3.54
C ARG A 114 -6.86 11.52 -2.57
N ILE A 115 -7.83 12.40 -2.35
CA ILE A 115 -9.04 12.10 -1.54
C ILE A 115 -9.82 10.93 -2.16
N GLN A 116 -10.07 10.97 -3.47
CA GLN A 116 -10.77 9.88 -4.17
C GLN A 116 -10.03 8.54 -4.01
N LEU A 117 -8.71 8.53 -4.19
CA LEU A 117 -7.91 7.33 -4.00
C LEU A 117 -7.98 6.80 -2.57
N ALA A 118 -7.85 7.67 -1.57
CA ALA A 118 -7.96 7.30 -0.17
C ALA A 118 -9.33 6.69 0.16
N ARG A 119 -10.41 7.26 -0.38
CA ARG A 119 -11.77 6.71 -0.21
C ARG A 119 -11.89 5.32 -0.80
N ILE A 120 -11.34 5.10 -2.01
CA ILE A 120 -11.34 3.79 -2.66
C ILE A 120 -10.53 2.78 -1.84
N VAL A 121 -9.34 3.15 -1.39
CA VAL A 121 -8.44 2.22 -0.68
C VAL A 121 -8.96 1.87 0.72
N PHE A 122 -9.42 2.87 1.49
CA PHE A 122 -9.78 2.66 2.89
C PHE A 122 -11.29 2.50 3.11
N PHE A 123 -12.14 3.05 2.23
CA PHE A 123 -13.57 3.18 2.51
C PHE A 123 -14.46 2.65 1.38
N ASP A 124 -13.89 1.95 0.40
CA ASP A 124 -14.61 1.49 -0.78
C ASP A 124 -15.87 0.68 -0.41
N GLU A 125 -17.01 1.08 -1.01
CA GLU A 125 -18.30 0.40 -0.93
C GLU A 125 -18.87 0.18 0.48
N GLY A 126 -18.41 0.93 1.49
CA GLY A 126 -18.91 0.81 2.86
C GLY A 126 -18.43 -0.44 3.60
N ASP A 127 -17.41 -1.14 3.10
CA ASP A 127 -16.90 -2.35 3.72
C ASP A 127 -15.85 -2.12 4.82
N PHE A 128 -15.30 -0.90 4.97
CA PHE A 128 -14.27 -0.60 5.96
C PHE A 128 -14.65 -1.06 7.38
N LEU A 129 -15.79 -0.61 7.91
CA LEU A 129 -16.24 -1.04 9.24
C LEU A 129 -16.64 -2.51 9.29
N LYS A 130 -17.11 -3.08 8.18
CA LYS A 130 -17.40 -4.52 8.09
C LYS A 130 -16.14 -5.34 8.25
N LEU A 131 -15.05 -4.98 7.59
CA LEU A 131 -13.75 -5.63 7.75
C LEU A 131 -13.19 -5.40 9.15
N ALA A 132 -13.26 -4.16 9.67
CA ALA A 132 -12.81 -3.84 11.02
C ALA A 132 -13.53 -4.66 12.11
N LYS A 133 -14.82 -4.94 11.95
CA LYS A 133 -15.59 -5.88 12.82
C LYS A 133 -15.05 -7.31 12.79
N GLN A 134 -14.28 -7.69 11.80
CA GLN A 134 -13.63 -8.99 11.66
C GLN A 134 -12.15 -8.95 12.12
N GLY A 135 -11.69 -7.80 12.64
CA GLY A 135 -10.30 -7.59 13.02
C GLY A 135 -9.36 -7.34 11.84
N VAL A 136 -9.89 -6.96 10.68
CA VAL A 136 -9.10 -6.69 9.46
C VAL A 136 -9.10 -5.21 9.17
N MET A 137 -7.92 -4.62 9.06
CA MET A 137 -7.77 -3.26 8.55
C MET A 137 -7.59 -3.30 7.04
N LYS A 138 -8.44 -2.58 6.31
CA LYS A 138 -8.36 -2.54 4.84
C LYS A 138 -7.00 -2.01 4.37
N GLY A 139 -6.45 -2.61 3.31
CA GLY A 139 -5.18 -2.21 2.70
C GLY A 139 -3.94 -2.97 3.19
N GLN A 140 -4.09 -3.88 4.15
CA GLN A 140 -3.06 -4.82 4.60
C GLN A 140 -3.64 -6.25 4.68
N PRO A 141 -2.82 -7.32 4.57
CA PRO A 141 -3.32 -8.68 4.43
C PRO A 141 -3.69 -9.39 5.74
N PHE A 142 -3.31 -8.84 6.90
CA PHE A 142 -3.40 -9.53 8.19
C PHE A 142 -4.67 -9.19 8.98
N SER A 143 -5.02 -10.08 9.90
CA SER A 143 -6.18 -10.00 10.79
C SER A 143 -5.74 -10.10 12.25
N LEU A 144 -6.26 -9.25 13.12
CA LEU A 144 -6.04 -9.32 14.57
C LEU A 144 -6.48 -10.65 15.18
N LYS A 145 -7.33 -11.40 14.48
CA LYS A 145 -7.91 -12.64 15.00
C LYS A 145 -7.10 -13.88 14.65
N ASN A 146 -6.58 -13.94 13.42
CA ASN A 146 -6.11 -15.20 12.82
C ASN A 146 -4.60 -15.21 12.54
N ASP A 147 -3.97 -14.04 12.52
CA ASP A 147 -2.56 -13.88 12.17
C ASP A 147 -1.77 -13.32 13.36
N ASP A 148 -0.46 -13.47 13.30
CA ASP A 148 0.48 -12.99 14.30
C ASP A 148 1.69 -12.28 13.68
N LEU A 149 2.65 -11.88 14.51
CA LEU A 149 3.84 -11.17 14.07
C LEU A 149 4.74 -12.01 13.17
N ASN A 150 4.72 -13.34 13.28
CA ASN A 150 5.52 -14.23 12.41
C ASN A 150 5.00 -14.15 10.97
N ASP A 151 3.69 -14.06 10.77
CA ASP A 151 3.10 -13.89 9.43
C ASP A 151 3.57 -12.58 8.77
N VAL A 152 3.72 -11.51 9.56
CA VAL A 152 4.27 -10.23 9.08
C VAL A 152 5.74 -10.37 8.68
N TYR A 153 6.54 -11.06 9.49
CA TYR A 153 7.94 -11.32 9.18
C TYR A 153 8.12 -12.22 7.96
N ASP A 154 7.29 -13.22 7.80
CA ASP A 154 7.29 -14.09 6.62
C ASP A 154 6.94 -13.31 5.34
N HIS A 155 6.07 -12.31 5.46
CA HIS A 155 5.63 -11.50 4.32
C HIS A 155 6.60 -10.37 3.96
N PHE A 156 7.12 -9.63 4.96
CA PHE A 156 7.94 -8.41 4.75
C PHE A 156 9.42 -8.59 5.08
N GLY A 157 9.82 -9.70 5.72
CA GLY A 157 11.15 -9.91 6.31
C GLY A 157 11.25 -9.32 7.72
N ASN A 158 12.34 -9.65 8.42
CA ASN A 158 12.53 -9.41 9.87
C ASN A 158 13.10 -8.01 10.20
N THR A 159 13.02 -7.04 9.29
CA THR A 159 13.63 -5.73 9.49
C THR A 159 12.57 -4.64 9.38
N PRO A 160 11.90 -4.27 10.48
CA PRO A 160 10.98 -3.13 10.51
C PRO A 160 11.74 -1.82 10.25
N SER A 161 11.06 -0.84 9.66
CA SER A 161 11.61 0.50 9.47
C SER A 161 11.68 1.31 10.77
N TRP A 162 10.86 0.94 11.75
CA TRP A 162 10.83 1.45 13.12
C TRP A 162 10.25 0.39 14.05
N GLU A 163 10.73 0.35 15.29
CA GLU A 163 10.13 -0.45 16.36
C GLU A 163 10.28 0.25 17.72
N GLY A 164 9.33 0.01 18.62
CA GLY A 164 9.33 0.59 19.96
C GLY A 164 7.97 0.58 20.64
N TYR A 165 7.92 1.05 21.90
CA TYR A 165 6.67 1.21 22.63
C TYR A 165 5.92 2.47 22.18
N TYR A 166 4.63 2.32 21.90
CA TYR A 166 3.73 3.40 21.57
C TYR A 166 2.29 3.03 21.98
N GLU A 167 1.56 3.96 22.63
CA GLU A 167 0.15 3.80 23.03
C GLU A 167 -0.20 2.47 23.73
N GLY A 168 0.71 1.98 24.58
CA GLY A 168 0.47 0.80 25.42
C GLY A 168 0.78 -0.55 24.76
N GLY A 169 1.45 -0.56 23.60
CA GLY A 169 1.91 -1.76 22.92
C GLY A 169 3.31 -1.61 22.35
N TYR A 170 3.94 -2.71 21.97
CA TYR A 170 5.21 -2.70 21.24
C TYR A 170 4.92 -2.79 19.74
N GLY A 171 5.22 -1.70 19.03
CA GLY A 171 4.92 -1.54 17.60
C GLY A 171 6.11 -1.86 16.71
N ARG A 172 5.85 -2.40 15.53
CA ARG A 172 6.82 -2.64 14.46
C ARG A 172 6.25 -2.14 13.14
N GLN A 173 6.98 -1.23 12.50
CA GLN A 173 6.51 -0.58 11.29
C GLN A 173 7.04 -1.24 10.02
N PHE A 174 6.12 -1.59 9.13
CA PHE A 174 6.39 -2.04 7.76
C PHE A 174 5.58 -1.18 6.79
N GLY A 175 6.27 -0.38 5.99
CA GLY A 175 5.61 0.62 5.15
C GLY A 175 4.82 1.64 5.96
N ASN A 176 3.55 1.81 5.64
CA ASN A 176 2.65 2.74 6.35
C ASN A 176 1.87 2.07 7.49
N TYR A 177 2.14 0.80 7.80
CA TYR A 177 1.45 0.07 8.86
C TYR A 177 2.38 -0.20 10.03
N ILE A 178 1.84 -0.05 11.24
CA ILE A 178 2.48 -0.45 12.49
C ILE A 178 1.64 -1.58 13.07
N TYR A 179 2.29 -2.69 13.36
CA TYR A 179 1.72 -3.90 13.96
C TYR A 179 2.09 -3.92 15.43
N PHE A 180 1.09 -3.87 16.31
CA PHE A 180 1.29 -3.84 17.76
C PHE A 180 1.07 -5.20 18.37
N THR A 181 1.97 -5.56 19.29
CA THR A 181 1.85 -6.66 20.22
C THR A 181 1.76 -6.12 21.66
N GLY A 182 1.35 -6.94 22.63
CA GLY A 182 1.31 -6.51 24.04
C GLY A 182 2.69 -6.15 24.57
N TRP A 183 3.67 -7.00 24.25
CA TRP A 183 5.07 -6.88 24.65
C TRP A 183 6.01 -7.17 23.49
N GLU A 184 7.29 -6.80 23.64
CA GLU A 184 8.32 -6.98 22.61
C GLU A 184 8.44 -8.43 22.08
N ASN A 185 8.31 -9.42 22.98
CA ASN A 185 8.46 -10.84 22.63
C ASN A 185 7.11 -11.58 22.47
N ASP A 186 5.99 -10.86 22.48
CA ASP A 186 4.68 -11.43 22.26
C ASP A 186 4.39 -11.44 20.75
N PRO A 187 4.04 -12.59 20.15
CA PRO A 187 3.68 -12.62 18.74
C PRO A 187 2.23 -12.15 18.49
N GLU A 188 1.34 -12.21 19.49
CA GLU A 188 -0.08 -11.90 19.30
C GLU A 188 -0.33 -10.41 19.06
N PHE A 189 -1.08 -10.09 18.03
CA PHE A 189 -1.48 -8.73 17.75
C PHE A 189 -2.51 -8.21 18.74
N THR A 190 -2.29 -6.98 19.20
CA THR A 190 -3.26 -6.18 19.98
C THR A 190 -3.93 -5.11 19.12
N ALA A 191 -3.19 -4.55 18.15
CA ALA A 191 -3.68 -3.50 17.27
C ALA A 191 -2.92 -3.44 15.94
N PHE A 192 -3.55 -2.81 14.94
CA PHE A 192 -2.93 -2.32 13.70
C PHE A 192 -3.12 -0.82 13.61
N MET A 193 -2.09 -0.09 13.25
CA MET A 193 -2.19 1.33 12.96
C MET A 193 -1.69 1.62 11.55
N TRP A 194 -2.49 2.37 10.80
CA TRP A 194 -2.04 3.01 9.56
C TRP A 194 -1.61 4.44 9.90
N ALA A 195 -0.37 4.77 9.59
CA ALA A 195 0.17 6.11 9.73
C ALA A 195 0.05 6.87 8.40
N ASN A 196 -0.57 8.07 8.45
CA ASN A 196 -0.70 8.88 7.26
C ASN A 196 0.66 9.45 6.84
N ASP A 197 1.02 9.25 5.58
CA ASP A 197 2.23 9.79 4.96
C ASP A 197 2.09 11.27 4.52
N GLY A 198 0.99 11.93 4.90
CA GLY A 198 0.66 13.30 4.49
C GLY A 198 0.17 13.42 3.04
N LEU A 199 0.12 12.33 2.28
CA LEU A 199 -0.31 12.32 0.88
C LEU A 199 -1.83 12.18 0.73
N THR A 200 -2.52 11.82 1.82
CA THR A 200 -3.94 11.50 1.80
C THR A 200 -4.72 12.50 2.66
N PRO A 201 -5.23 13.59 2.09
CA PRO A 201 -5.98 14.59 2.84
C PRO A 201 -7.39 14.08 3.14
N LEU A 202 -7.58 13.50 4.33
CA LEU A 202 -8.86 13.05 4.85
C LEU A 202 -9.25 13.92 6.04
N THR A 203 -10.47 14.48 6.00
CA THR A 203 -11.03 15.26 7.09
C THR A 203 -12.12 14.47 7.82
N PRO A 204 -12.50 14.83 9.07
CA PRO A 204 -13.62 14.20 9.77
C PRO A 204 -14.91 14.19 8.95
N TYR A 205 -15.18 15.24 8.19
CA TYR A 205 -16.34 15.34 7.32
C TYR A 205 -16.36 14.25 6.23
N ILE A 206 -15.21 14.03 5.57
CA ILE A 206 -15.09 13.00 4.53
C ILE A 206 -15.28 11.61 5.12
N ILE A 207 -14.66 11.33 6.28
CA ILE A 207 -14.78 10.05 6.95
C ILE A 207 -16.21 9.79 7.39
N LYS A 208 -16.87 10.74 8.06
CA LYS A 208 -18.28 10.59 8.47
C LYS A 208 -19.23 10.34 7.30
N ASN A 209 -19.02 10.98 6.16
CA ASN A 209 -19.84 10.76 4.97
C ASN A 209 -19.60 9.40 4.29
N THR A 210 -18.49 8.75 4.56
CA THR A 210 -18.13 7.48 3.94
C THR A 210 -18.32 6.31 4.88
N VAL A 211 -17.90 6.47 6.14
CA VAL A 211 -17.89 5.41 7.16
C VAL A 211 -19.14 5.46 8.04
N GLY A 212 -19.77 6.64 8.14
CA GLY A 212 -20.93 6.87 9.00
C GLY A 212 -20.60 7.63 10.29
N LYS A 213 -21.62 7.80 11.14
CA LYS A 213 -21.50 8.53 12.41
C LYS A 213 -20.62 7.74 13.40
N PRO A 214 -19.62 8.39 14.03
CA PRO A 214 -18.82 7.76 15.10
C PRO A 214 -19.65 7.54 16.36
N SER A 215 -19.22 6.61 17.20
CA SER A 215 -19.75 6.37 18.55
C SER A 215 -19.43 7.53 19.48
N TRP A 216 -18.24 8.15 19.29
CA TRP A 216 -17.81 9.35 19.99
C TRP A 216 -16.85 10.15 19.11
N GLU A 217 -16.83 11.48 19.28
CA GLU A 217 -15.83 12.36 18.68
C GLU A 217 -15.49 13.53 19.62
N GLY A 218 -14.23 13.92 19.69
CA GLY A 218 -13.74 14.98 20.55
C GLY A 218 -12.24 15.13 20.54
N ILE A 219 -11.72 16.00 21.41
CA ILE A 219 -10.29 16.14 21.66
C ILE A 219 -9.86 15.06 22.65
N SER A 220 -8.83 14.32 22.32
CA SER A 220 -8.18 13.36 23.21
C SER A 220 -7.45 14.11 24.33
N GLU A 221 -7.73 13.75 25.58
CA GLU A 221 -7.05 14.33 26.75
C GLU A 221 -5.58 13.90 26.85
N MET A 222 -5.19 12.81 26.17
CA MET A 222 -3.84 12.27 26.25
C MET A 222 -2.83 13.04 25.39
N ASP A 223 -3.22 13.41 24.17
CA ASP A 223 -2.32 13.97 23.15
C ASP A 223 -2.82 15.28 22.52
N GLY A 224 -4.05 15.73 22.88
CA GLY A 224 -4.65 16.93 22.35
C GLY A 224 -5.10 16.84 20.88
N HIS A 225 -5.06 15.67 20.29
CA HIS A 225 -5.53 15.46 18.92
C HIS A 225 -7.05 15.32 18.87
N TRP A 226 -7.66 15.81 17.78
CA TRP A 226 -9.07 15.49 17.51
C TRP A 226 -9.19 14.03 17.11
N MET A 227 -10.13 13.30 17.71
CA MET A 227 -10.32 11.87 17.50
C MET A 227 -11.78 11.54 17.24
N MET A 228 -12.02 10.54 16.37
CA MET A 228 -13.31 9.88 16.18
C MET A 228 -13.16 8.41 16.54
N TYR A 229 -14.07 7.92 17.37
CA TYR A 229 -14.09 6.55 17.88
C TYR A 229 -15.32 5.80 17.36
N TYR A 230 -15.11 4.57 16.89
CA TYR A 230 -16.15 3.64 16.45
C TYR A 230 -16.07 2.36 17.30
N ASP A 231 -17.09 2.12 18.09
CA ASP A 231 -17.28 0.87 18.84
C ASP A 231 -17.86 -0.20 17.89
N LEU A 232 -17.13 -1.28 17.70
CA LEU A 232 -17.51 -2.39 16.83
C LEU A 232 -17.74 -3.70 17.60
N GLY A 233 -17.80 -3.64 18.94
CA GLY A 233 -17.94 -4.78 19.84
C GLY A 233 -16.57 -5.32 20.27
N TYR A 234 -16.10 -6.41 19.65
CA TYR A 234 -14.77 -6.98 19.96
C TYR A 234 -13.60 -6.12 19.49
N TYR A 235 -13.84 -5.16 18.61
CA TYR A 235 -12.83 -4.29 18.04
C TYR A 235 -13.27 -2.84 18.15
N GLU A 236 -12.31 -1.97 18.09
CA GLU A 236 -12.45 -0.52 18.16
C GLU A 236 -11.64 0.12 17.04
N VAL A 237 -12.20 1.16 16.41
CA VAL A 237 -11.48 1.95 15.40
C VAL A 237 -11.39 3.39 15.86
N TYR A 238 -10.19 3.93 15.79
CA TYR A 238 -9.90 5.34 16.08
C TYR A 238 -9.34 6.01 14.83
N PHE A 239 -9.87 7.17 14.51
CA PHE A 239 -9.33 8.09 13.51
C PHE A 239 -8.78 9.28 14.27
N SER A 240 -7.48 9.50 14.25
CA SER A 240 -6.82 10.63 14.90
C SER A 240 -6.42 11.67 13.88
N PHE A 241 -6.62 12.96 14.21
CA PHE A 241 -6.39 14.09 13.32
C PHE A 241 -5.36 15.04 13.91
N ASN A 242 -4.55 15.67 13.04
CA ASN A 242 -3.55 16.63 13.48
C ASN A 242 -4.19 17.82 14.22
N GLY A 243 -3.84 17.97 15.49
CA GLY A 243 -4.28 19.04 16.37
C GLY A 243 -5.81 19.13 16.53
N ASP A 244 -6.25 20.24 17.10
CA ASP A 244 -7.66 20.54 17.35
C ASP A 244 -8.38 21.08 16.09
N ASN A 245 -7.65 21.51 15.08
CA ASN A 245 -8.17 22.11 13.84
C ASN A 245 -8.75 21.09 12.85
N ARG A 246 -8.63 19.80 13.11
CA ARG A 246 -9.21 18.69 12.30
C ARG A 246 -8.81 18.72 10.84
N SER A 247 -7.61 19.20 10.54
CA SER A 247 -7.22 19.49 9.17
C SER A 247 -7.03 18.24 8.34
N ASP A 248 -6.27 17.28 8.87
CA ASP A 248 -5.91 16.07 8.13
C ASP A 248 -5.79 14.87 9.08
N LEU A 249 -6.23 13.71 8.60
CA LEU A 249 -6.08 12.44 9.30
C LEU A 249 -4.60 12.17 9.57
N TYR A 250 -4.27 11.90 10.83
CA TYR A 250 -2.93 11.52 11.26
C TYR A 250 -2.73 10.00 11.23
N SER A 251 -3.69 9.26 11.82
CA SER A 251 -3.63 7.79 11.86
C SER A 251 -5.03 7.17 11.89
N ILE A 252 -5.08 5.89 11.54
CA ILE A 252 -6.21 4.99 11.79
C ILE A 252 -5.68 3.85 12.65
N LEU A 253 -6.28 3.64 13.83
CA LEU A 253 -5.97 2.53 14.72
C LEU A 253 -7.16 1.57 14.78
N LEU A 254 -6.92 0.30 14.50
CA LEU A 254 -7.84 -0.81 14.76
C LEU A 254 -7.26 -1.64 15.89
N LYS A 255 -7.97 -1.81 16.99
CA LYS A 255 -7.50 -2.61 18.11
C LYS A 255 -8.58 -3.53 18.68
N ARG A 256 -8.16 -4.52 19.48
CA ARG A 256 -9.07 -5.33 20.30
C ARG A 256 -9.66 -4.46 21.42
N SER A 257 -10.95 -4.60 21.69
CA SER A 257 -11.59 -3.98 22.86
C SER A 257 -11.19 -4.73 24.13
N TYR A 258 -10.90 -4.01 25.19
CA TYR A 258 -10.58 -4.57 26.51
C TYR A 258 -11.83 -4.82 27.39
N ARG A 259 -12.98 -5.05 26.78
CA ARG A 259 -14.23 -5.34 27.52
C ARG A 259 -14.29 -6.77 28.00
#